data_9bec8c1d85f9b9136ba9f6553d7b0667
#
_entry.id   9bec8c1d85f9b9136ba9f6553d7b0667
#
_cell.length_a   1.000
_cell.length_b   1.000
_cell.length_c   1.000
_cell.angle_alpha   90.00
_cell.angle_beta   90.00
_cell.angle_gamma   90.00
#
_symmetry.space_group_name_H-M   'P 1'
#
loop_
_entity.id
_entity.type
_entity.pdbx_description
1 polymer ?
#
loop_
_entity_poly.entity_id
_entity_poly.type
_entity_poly.pdbx_seq_one_letter_code
_entity_poly.pdbx_strand_id
1 'polypeptide(L)'
;METGDEAGIGMSSANRALHAVVSELEALLRGDGERHWAYWMRRVITQLEQGNPGAPESLLRAYGGMGSFNDLALGQDYSNGHFQWKADAGELNDRLDALRGRAWELARAIRDATPGPR
;
A
#
# COMPACT_ATOMS: atom_id res chain seq x y z
N MET A 1 5.56 -28.70 9.35
CA MET A 1 5.48 -28.05 8.94
C MET A 1 4.78 -27.37 8.43
N GLU A 2 4.69 -26.77 8.42
CA GLU A 2 4.19 -26.06 8.00
C GLU A 2 3.97 -25.71 7.25
N THR A 3 3.70 -25.49 7.12
CA THR A 3 3.45 -25.11 6.54
C THR A 3 3.10 -24.75 5.86
N GLY A 4 3.43 -24.79 5.79
CA GLY A 4 2.59 -24.60 4.83
C GLY A 4 2.21 -23.39 4.18
N ASP A 5 2.64 -22.44 4.49
CA ASP A 5 2.32 -21.16 3.89
C ASP A 5 3.37 -20.86 2.84
N GLU A 6 3.07 -21.29 1.63
CA GLU A 6 4.00 -21.11 0.52
C GLU A 6 4.32 -19.65 0.27
N ALA A 7 3.28 -18.80 0.31
CA ALA A 7 3.47 -17.38 0.03
C ALA A 7 4.32 -16.71 1.09
N GLY A 8 4.37 -17.28 2.28
CA GLY A 8 5.14 -16.69 3.36
C GLY A 8 6.57 -17.17 3.46
N ILE A 9 6.95 -18.15 2.61
CA ILE A 9 8.32 -18.67 2.68
C ILE A 9 9.28 -17.57 2.25
N GLY A 10 10.26 -17.30 3.08
CA GLY A 10 11.25 -16.28 2.80
C GLY A 10 10.90 -14.89 3.28
N MET A 11 9.66 -14.69 3.73
CA MET A 11 9.29 -13.39 4.27
C MET A 11 9.41 -13.39 5.80
N SER A 12 10.01 -12.34 6.32
CA SER A 12 10.04 -12.12 7.76
C SER A 12 8.63 -11.76 8.24
N SER A 13 8.45 -11.79 9.56
CA SER A 13 7.18 -11.35 10.14
C SER A 13 6.84 -9.92 9.74
N ALA A 14 7.85 -9.05 9.72
CA ALA A 14 7.65 -7.65 9.36
C ALA A 14 7.23 -7.53 7.89
N ASN A 15 7.88 -8.28 7.00
CA ASN A 15 7.50 -8.24 5.58
C ASN A 15 6.12 -8.81 5.36
N ARG A 16 5.73 -9.82 6.11
CA ARG A 16 4.38 -10.37 6.01
C ARG A 16 3.34 -9.37 6.47
N ALA A 17 3.64 -8.64 7.54
CA ALA A 17 2.72 -7.61 8.02
C ALA A 17 2.56 -6.51 6.96
N LEU A 18 3.67 -6.10 6.37
CA LEU A 18 3.62 -5.09 5.32
C LEU A 18 2.84 -5.60 4.11
N HIS A 19 3.10 -6.85 3.72
CA HIS A 19 2.39 -7.47 2.59
C HIS A 19 0.88 -7.44 2.82
N ALA A 20 0.43 -7.77 4.03
CA ALA A 20 -0.98 -7.77 4.35
C ALA A 20 -1.61 -6.38 4.21
N VAL A 21 -0.93 -5.36 4.74
CA VAL A 21 -1.44 -4.00 4.69
C VAL A 21 -1.47 -3.46 3.26
N VAL A 22 -0.40 -3.71 2.51
CA VAL A 22 -0.33 -3.23 1.12
C VAL A 22 -1.36 -3.95 0.26
N SER A 23 -1.64 -5.22 0.55
CA SER A 23 -2.67 -5.96 -0.16
C SER A 23 -4.05 -5.37 0.09
N GLU A 24 -4.33 -4.94 1.32
CA GLU A 24 -5.60 -4.27 1.62
C GLU A 24 -5.67 -2.91 0.93
N LEU A 25 -4.55 -2.18 0.90
CA LEU A 25 -4.50 -0.91 0.18
C LEU A 25 -4.80 -1.12 -1.30
N GLU A 26 -4.17 -2.11 -1.91
CA GLU A 26 -4.38 -2.38 -3.32
C GLU A 26 -5.85 -2.67 -3.61
N ALA A 27 -6.48 -3.49 -2.79
CA ALA A 27 -7.88 -3.85 -2.98
C ALA A 27 -8.78 -2.62 -2.82
N LEU A 28 -8.50 -1.80 -1.82
CA LEU A 28 -9.28 -0.59 -1.58
C LEU A 28 -9.18 0.37 -2.76
N LEU A 29 -7.96 0.61 -3.24
CA LEU A 29 -7.71 1.51 -4.35
C LEU A 29 -8.34 1.01 -5.64
N ARG A 30 -8.18 -0.28 -5.91
CA ARG A 30 -8.75 -0.88 -7.10
C ARG A 30 -10.27 -0.82 -7.07
N GLY A 31 -10.86 -1.06 -5.90
CA GLY A 31 -12.30 -1.00 -5.75
C GLY A 31 -12.88 0.37 -5.99
N ASP A 32 -12.10 1.42 -5.76
CA ASP A 32 -12.54 2.79 -5.99
C ASP A 32 -12.11 3.32 -7.36
N GLY A 33 -11.46 2.49 -8.16
CA GLY A 33 -11.07 2.89 -9.51
C GLY A 33 -9.76 3.65 -9.59
N GLU A 34 -8.99 3.68 -8.51
CA GLU A 34 -7.70 4.38 -8.48
C GLU A 34 -6.61 3.49 -9.05
N ARG A 35 -6.54 3.44 -10.37
CA ARG A 35 -5.68 2.48 -11.07
C ARG A 35 -4.20 2.72 -10.86
N HIS A 36 -3.79 3.98 -10.89
CA HIS A 36 -2.38 4.32 -10.78
C HIS A 36 -1.80 3.83 -9.45
N TRP A 37 -2.47 4.16 -8.35
CA TRP A 37 -1.97 3.78 -7.04
C TRP A 37 -2.20 2.30 -6.75
N ALA A 38 -3.26 1.72 -7.28
CA ALA A 38 -3.47 0.28 -7.15
C ALA A 38 -2.34 -0.49 -7.85
N TYR A 39 -1.93 -0.04 -9.03
CA TYR A 39 -0.83 -0.65 -9.74
C TYR A 39 0.48 -0.51 -8.95
N TRP A 40 0.72 0.66 -8.38
CA TRP A 40 1.91 0.89 -7.56
C TRP A 40 1.96 -0.12 -6.40
N MET A 41 0.83 -0.26 -5.70
CA MET A 41 0.76 -1.19 -4.57
C MET A 41 0.96 -2.63 -5.02
N ARG A 42 0.42 -2.98 -6.18
CA ARG A 42 0.63 -4.34 -6.72
C ARG A 42 2.09 -4.61 -6.99
N ARG A 43 2.81 -3.64 -7.49
CA ARG A 43 4.24 -3.79 -7.70
C ARG A 43 4.99 -4.03 -6.39
N VAL A 44 4.61 -3.31 -5.35
CA VAL A 44 5.22 -3.51 -4.04
C VAL A 44 4.92 -4.92 -3.53
N ILE A 45 3.68 -5.38 -3.70
CA ILE A 45 3.29 -6.73 -3.31
C ILE A 45 4.17 -7.76 -4.02
N THR A 46 4.33 -7.62 -5.32
CA THR A 46 5.15 -8.53 -6.10
C THR A 46 6.60 -8.53 -5.63
N GLN A 47 7.14 -7.34 -5.36
CA GLN A 47 8.50 -7.24 -4.86
C GLN A 47 8.67 -7.94 -3.51
N LEU A 48 7.69 -7.78 -2.63
CA LEU A 48 7.73 -8.46 -1.33
C LEU A 48 7.70 -9.98 -1.51
N GLU A 49 6.87 -10.46 -2.42
CA GLU A 49 6.75 -11.89 -2.67
C GLU A 49 8.01 -12.46 -3.31
N GLN A 50 8.73 -11.66 -4.06
CA GLN A 50 9.99 -12.07 -4.68
C GLN A 50 11.18 -11.96 -3.74
N GLY A 51 10.97 -11.46 -2.52
CA GLY A 51 12.06 -11.29 -1.59
C GLY A 51 12.97 -10.11 -1.95
N ASN A 52 12.47 -9.18 -2.72
CA ASN A 52 13.24 -8.01 -3.14
C ASN A 52 13.42 -7.06 -1.94
N PRO A 53 14.68 -6.83 -1.50
CA PRO A 53 14.90 -5.97 -0.35
C PRO A 53 14.55 -4.51 -0.60
N GLY A 54 14.34 -4.13 -1.84
CA GLY A 54 13.95 -2.77 -2.18
C GLY A 54 12.45 -2.50 -2.07
N ALA A 55 11.65 -3.51 -1.70
CA ALA A 55 10.20 -3.33 -1.65
C ALA A 55 9.75 -2.22 -0.69
N PRO A 56 10.27 -2.15 0.55
CA PRO A 56 9.85 -1.05 1.44
C PRO A 56 10.18 0.32 0.87
N GLU A 57 11.33 0.46 0.24
CA GLU A 57 11.71 1.73 -0.36
C GLU A 57 10.79 2.09 -1.52
N SER A 58 10.40 1.09 -2.32
CA SER A 58 9.46 1.31 -3.41
C SER A 58 8.13 1.86 -2.90
N LEU A 59 7.67 1.33 -1.77
CA LEU A 59 6.44 1.83 -1.16
C LEU A 59 6.63 3.26 -0.68
N LEU A 60 7.73 3.51 0.03
CA LEU A 60 7.97 4.83 0.61
C LEU A 60 8.08 5.93 -0.44
N ARG A 61 8.51 5.59 -1.64
CA ARG A 61 8.58 6.57 -2.72
C ARG A 61 7.21 7.07 -3.16
N ALA A 62 6.14 6.36 -2.82
CA ALA A 62 4.79 6.83 -3.14
C ALA A 62 4.42 8.04 -2.32
N TYR A 63 5.03 8.20 -1.15
CA TYR A 63 4.71 9.26 -0.22
C TYR A 63 5.59 10.49 -0.47
N GLY A 64 5.09 11.62 -0.06
CA GLY A 64 5.87 12.86 -0.09
C GLY A 64 5.45 13.78 -1.21
N GLY A 65 5.31 15.03 -0.95
CA GLY A 65 5.06 16.04 -1.95
C GLY A 65 3.63 16.12 -2.42
N MET A 66 3.37 17.19 -3.14
CA MET A 66 2.07 17.46 -3.72
C MET A 66 1.77 16.48 -4.83
N GLY A 67 0.54 15.98 -4.87
CA GLY A 67 0.14 15.01 -5.89
C GLY A 67 0.61 13.60 -5.61
N SER A 68 1.23 13.35 -4.45
CA SER A 68 1.68 12.03 -4.07
C SER A 68 0.54 11.23 -3.47
N PHE A 69 0.87 10.00 -3.07
CA PHE A 69 -0.08 9.12 -2.42
C PHE A 69 -0.67 9.75 -1.14
N ASN A 70 0.08 10.65 -0.50
CA ASN A 70 -0.41 11.34 0.69
C ASN A 70 -1.60 12.26 0.41
N ASP A 71 -1.71 12.74 -0.82
CA ASP A 71 -2.75 13.70 -1.18
C ASP A 71 -3.99 13.03 -1.75
N LEU A 72 -3.96 11.72 -1.92
CA LEU A 72 -5.08 11.01 -2.54
C LEU A 72 -6.30 11.00 -1.64
N ALA A 73 -7.45 11.25 -2.23
CA ALA A 73 -8.75 11.09 -1.58
C ALA A 73 -9.61 10.18 -2.44
N LEU A 74 -10.29 9.25 -1.79
CA LEU A 74 -11.18 8.31 -2.46
C LEU A 74 -12.62 8.77 -2.41
N GLY A 75 -13.47 8.10 -3.17
CA GLY A 75 -14.90 8.38 -3.15
C GLY A 75 -15.31 9.56 -3.99
N GLN A 76 -14.45 10.02 -4.89
CA GLN A 76 -14.78 11.09 -5.82
C GLN A 76 -15.57 10.51 -6.99
N ASP A 77 -16.62 11.20 -7.37
CA ASP A 77 -17.51 10.76 -8.44
C ASP A 77 -17.72 11.92 -9.40
N TYR A 78 -17.30 11.74 -10.64
CA TYR A 78 -17.43 12.76 -11.69
C TYR A 78 -18.48 12.38 -12.74
N SER A 79 -19.31 11.40 -12.44
CA SER A 79 -20.29 10.97 -13.41
C SER A 79 -21.24 12.11 -13.78
N ASN A 80 -21.75 12.07 -15.00
CA ASN A 80 -22.67 13.08 -15.55
C ASN A 80 -22.06 14.49 -15.59
N GLY A 81 -20.74 14.60 -15.59
CA GLY A 81 -20.10 15.90 -15.69
C GLY A 81 -20.10 16.72 -14.43
N HIS A 82 -20.55 16.15 -13.33
CA HIS A 82 -20.60 16.84 -12.05
C HIS A 82 -19.77 16.11 -11.04
N PHE A 83 -19.05 16.89 -10.24
CA PHE A 83 -18.32 16.31 -9.12
C PHE A 83 -19.24 16.12 -7.93
N GLN A 84 -19.15 14.97 -7.30
CA GLN A 84 -19.81 14.74 -6.02
C GLN A 84 -19.06 13.64 -5.29
N TRP A 85 -19.27 13.58 -4.00
CA TRP A 85 -18.69 12.52 -3.20
C TRP A 85 -19.63 11.33 -3.16
N LYS A 86 -19.06 10.13 -3.25
CA LYS A 86 -19.83 8.91 -3.03
C LYS A 86 -20.33 8.89 -1.60
N ALA A 87 -21.44 8.19 -1.37
CA ALA A 87 -22.06 8.15 -0.06
C ALA A 87 -21.12 7.62 1.02
N ASP A 88 -20.22 6.69 0.65
CA ASP A 88 -19.30 6.08 1.59
C ASP A 88 -17.91 6.71 1.56
N ALA A 89 -17.77 7.91 1.00
CA ALA A 89 -16.47 8.57 0.88
C ALA A 89 -15.77 8.74 2.23
N GLY A 90 -16.52 9.08 3.26
CA GLY A 90 -15.94 9.25 4.58
C GLY A 90 -15.29 7.97 5.09
N GLU A 91 -16.00 6.86 4.98
CA GLU A 91 -15.47 5.57 5.42
C GLU A 91 -14.28 5.13 4.57
N LEU A 92 -14.37 5.35 3.26
CA LEU A 92 -13.27 5.00 2.37
C LEU A 92 -12.00 5.75 2.73
N ASN A 93 -12.11 7.03 3.02
CA ASN A 93 -10.94 7.83 3.32
C ASN A 93 -10.40 7.56 4.73
N ASP A 94 -11.27 7.24 5.68
CA ASP A 94 -10.80 6.82 7.00
C ASP A 94 -9.99 5.54 6.88
N ARG A 95 -10.46 4.60 6.09
CA ARG A 95 -9.76 3.35 5.89
C ARG A 95 -8.45 3.57 5.14
N LEU A 96 -8.48 4.43 4.11
CA LEU A 96 -7.28 4.77 3.38
C LEU A 96 -6.23 5.38 4.30
N ASP A 97 -6.63 6.32 5.14
CA ASP A 97 -5.69 6.97 6.06
C ASP A 97 -5.07 5.98 7.02
N ALA A 98 -5.87 5.08 7.57
CA ALA A 98 -5.36 4.09 8.52
C ALA A 98 -4.37 3.14 7.84
N LEU A 99 -4.71 2.63 6.66
CA LEU A 99 -3.85 1.70 5.94
C LEU A 99 -2.58 2.40 5.43
N ARG A 100 -2.75 3.62 4.91
CA ARG A 100 -1.64 4.40 4.38
C ARG A 100 -0.61 4.69 5.48
N GLY A 101 -1.08 5.09 6.65
CA GLY A 101 -0.20 5.35 7.77
C GLY A 101 0.49 4.09 8.28
N ARG A 102 -0.27 3.00 8.37
CA ARG A 102 0.29 1.73 8.84
C ARG A 102 1.35 1.21 7.88
N ALA A 103 1.08 1.28 6.58
CA ALA A 103 2.04 0.84 5.57
C ALA A 103 3.33 1.64 5.67
N TRP A 104 3.21 2.94 5.85
CA TRP A 104 4.38 3.81 5.97
C TRP A 104 5.22 3.44 7.18
N GLU A 105 4.57 3.25 8.33
CA GLU A 105 5.28 2.88 9.55
C GLU A 105 6.02 1.56 9.40
N LEU A 106 5.33 0.56 8.83
CA LEU A 106 5.94 -0.75 8.65
C LEU A 106 7.12 -0.71 7.67
N ALA A 107 6.93 -0.02 6.55
CA ALA A 107 7.98 0.07 5.55
C ALA A 107 9.20 0.81 6.10
N ARG A 108 8.96 1.88 6.83
CA ARG A 108 10.05 2.65 7.41
C ARG A 108 10.80 1.83 8.44
N ALA A 109 10.08 1.08 9.27
CA ALA A 109 10.72 0.26 10.29
C ALA A 109 11.59 -0.83 9.64
N ILE A 110 11.10 -1.44 8.58
CA ILE A 110 11.85 -2.48 7.88
C ILE A 110 13.11 -1.89 7.25
N ARG A 111 12.96 -0.74 6.58
CA ARG A 111 14.09 -0.08 5.94
C ARG A 111 15.16 0.28 6.97
N ASP A 112 14.73 0.82 8.10
CA ASP A 112 15.68 1.29 9.12
C ASP A 112 16.35 0.14 9.85
N ALA A 113 15.70 -1.02 9.92
CA ALA A 113 16.27 -2.19 10.57
C ALA A 113 17.23 -2.96 9.65
N THR A 114 17.15 -2.71 8.33
CA THR A 114 17.99 -3.42 7.38
C THR A 114 19.32 -2.72 7.25
N PRO A 115 20.46 -3.43 7.44
CA PRO A 115 21.76 -2.79 7.27
C PRO A 115 21.90 -2.30 5.84
N GLY A 116 22.31 -1.04 5.71
CA GLY A 116 22.53 -0.47 4.40
C GLY A 116 23.81 -0.98 3.78
N PRO A 117 23.97 -0.75 2.48
CA PRO A 117 25.23 -1.07 1.83
C PRO A 117 26.33 -0.19 2.39
N ARG A 118 27.55 -0.73 2.43
CA ARG A 118 28.72 0.00 2.92
C ARG A 118 29.65 0.35 1.80
#